data_d9d4c3cd336b8caa17ba03a5780f2d01
#
_entry.id   d9d4c3cd336b8caa17ba03a5780f2d01
#
_cell.length_a   1.000
_cell.length_b   1.000
_cell.length_c   1.000
_cell.angle_alpha   90.00
_cell.angle_beta   90.00
_cell.angle_gamma   90.00
#
_symmetry.space_group_name_H-M   'P 1'
#
loop_
_entity.id
_entity.type
_entity.pdbx_description
1 polymer ?
#
loop_
_entity_poly.entity_id
_entity_poly.type
_entity_poly.pdbx_seq_one_letter_code
_entity_poly.pdbx_strand_id
1 'polypeptide(L)'
;MPQTCRTLDFSIQLPDSWIDRSMVAWSAPPSGGPVVPNIMIAYDRPQAEEGLGAYVNRQLKDLIARARSFQLITRQDVMLAGRPAVELLFQWDGGAGPIKQRQIYSLLPDGRCITIVNTARLTEFADADAQFMQILNSFAWPSPAGAGA
;
A
#
# COMPACT_ATOMS: atom_id res chain seq x y z
N MET A 1 -23.93 14.88 -6.88
CA MET A 1 -24.43 13.49 -6.96
C MET A 1 -23.77 12.64 -5.91
N PRO A 2 -24.47 11.78 -5.21
CA PRO A 2 -23.81 10.86 -4.29
C PRO A 2 -22.99 9.83 -5.05
N GLN A 3 -21.86 9.47 -4.48
CA GLN A 3 -21.04 8.39 -4.98
C GLN A 3 -21.42 7.08 -4.29
N THR A 4 -21.22 5.97 -4.97
CA THR A 4 -21.49 4.64 -4.42
C THR A 4 -20.17 3.97 -4.09
N CYS A 5 -20.02 3.57 -2.83
CA CYS A 5 -18.91 2.73 -2.39
C CYS A 5 -19.41 1.29 -2.26
N ARG A 6 -18.69 0.34 -2.84
CA ARG A 6 -19.04 -1.06 -2.80
C ARG A 6 -17.89 -1.89 -2.25
N THR A 7 -18.25 -2.85 -1.41
CA THR A 7 -17.33 -3.88 -0.94
C THR A 7 -17.95 -5.24 -1.22
N LEU A 8 -17.30 -6.32 -0.80
CA LEU A 8 -17.87 -7.65 -0.93
C LEU A 8 -19.13 -7.84 -0.07
N ASP A 9 -19.27 -7.08 0.99
CA ASP A 9 -20.35 -7.28 1.98
C ASP A 9 -21.46 -6.25 1.88
N PHE A 10 -21.17 -5.05 1.39
CA PHE A 10 -22.15 -3.97 1.38
C PHE A 10 -21.88 -2.93 0.31
N SER A 11 -22.90 -2.14 0.05
CA SER A 11 -22.75 -0.88 -0.69
C SER A 11 -23.35 0.25 0.14
N ILE A 12 -22.85 1.46 -0.08
CA ILE A 12 -23.29 2.65 0.64
C ILE A 12 -23.16 3.85 -0.31
N GLN A 13 -24.04 4.81 -0.15
CA GLN A 13 -23.97 6.06 -0.92
C GLN A 13 -23.44 7.17 -0.06
N LEU A 14 -22.46 7.89 -0.59
CA LEU A 14 -21.76 8.96 0.09
C LEU A 14 -21.82 10.24 -0.76
N PRO A 15 -21.75 11.43 -0.14
CA PRO A 15 -21.64 12.66 -0.91
C PRO A 15 -20.41 12.63 -1.82
N ASP A 16 -20.53 13.23 -2.99
CA ASP A 16 -19.45 13.30 -3.98
C ASP A 16 -18.18 13.95 -3.45
N SER A 17 -18.33 14.86 -2.47
CA SER A 17 -17.18 15.58 -1.91
C SER A 17 -16.36 14.76 -0.95
N TRP A 18 -16.85 13.62 -0.52
CA TRP A 18 -16.10 12.75 0.40
C TRP A 18 -15.05 11.97 -0.37
N ILE A 19 -13.89 11.81 0.24
CA ILE A 19 -12.74 11.14 -0.36
C ILE A 19 -12.71 9.69 0.11
N ASP A 20 -12.54 8.77 -0.84
CA ASP A 20 -12.38 7.34 -0.54
C ASP A 20 -11.04 7.11 0.15
N ARG A 21 -11.10 6.68 1.41
CA ARG A 21 -9.94 6.30 2.22
C ARG A 21 -10.03 4.84 2.65
N SER A 22 -10.64 4.03 1.81
CA SER A 22 -10.78 2.60 2.07
C SER A 22 -9.41 1.97 2.25
N MET A 23 -9.34 1.05 3.21
CA MET A 23 -8.15 0.24 3.40
C MET A 23 -8.56 -1.14 3.89
N VAL A 24 -7.75 -2.13 3.57
CA VAL A 24 -7.89 -3.50 4.08
C VAL A 24 -6.54 -3.92 4.64
N ALA A 25 -6.55 -4.73 5.69
CA ALA A 25 -5.33 -5.18 6.32
C ALA A 25 -5.49 -6.62 6.81
N TRP A 26 -4.40 -7.36 6.71
CA TRP A 26 -4.27 -8.70 7.27
C TRP A 26 -3.01 -8.78 8.08
N SER A 27 -3.07 -9.50 9.20
CA SER A 27 -1.91 -9.71 10.06
C SER A 27 -1.55 -11.19 10.06
N ALA A 28 -0.26 -11.46 10.18
CA ALA A 28 0.22 -12.80 10.49
C ALA A 28 -0.30 -13.22 11.88
N PRO A 29 -0.29 -14.51 12.20
CA PRO A 29 -0.62 -14.95 13.55
C PRO A 29 0.29 -14.26 14.58
N PRO A 30 -0.25 -13.90 15.77
CA PRO A 30 0.56 -13.27 16.81
C PRO A 30 1.74 -14.13 17.20
N SER A 31 2.93 -13.51 17.29
CA SER A 31 4.19 -14.21 17.65
C SER A 31 4.78 -13.70 18.96
N GLY A 32 4.02 -12.92 19.74
CA GLY A 32 4.44 -12.39 21.03
C GLY A 32 5.27 -11.12 20.98
N GLY A 33 5.57 -10.60 19.81
CA GLY A 33 6.28 -9.34 19.63
C GLY A 33 5.37 -8.12 19.64
N PRO A 34 5.93 -6.90 19.81
CA PRO A 34 5.13 -5.68 19.83
C PRO A 34 4.58 -5.27 18.47
N VAL A 35 5.19 -5.78 17.39
CA VAL A 35 4.73 -5.53 16.02
C VAL A 35 4.49 -6.87 15.36
N VAL A 36 3.28 -7.10 14.88
CA VAL A 36 2.94 -8.31 14.13
C VAL A 36 3.13 -8.02 12.65
N PRO A 37 3.82 -8.89 11.89
CA PRO A 37 3.93 -8.72 10.45
C PRO A 37 2.53 -8.58 9.84
N ASN A 38 2.38 -7.59 8.96
CA ASN A 38 1.07 -7.32 8.35
C ASN A 38 1.23 -6.81 6.92
N ILE A 39 0.15 -6.96 6.17
CA ILE A 39 -0.02 -6.36 4.86
C ILE A 39 -1.23 -5.44 4.92
N MET A 40 -1.08 -4.25 4.36
CA MET A 40 -2.17 -3.27 4.26
C MET A 40 -2.28 -2.80 2.82
N ILE A 41 -3.49 -2.67 2.34
CA ILE A 41 -3.77 -2.09 1.03
C ILE A 41 -4.67 -0.89 1.23
N ALA A 42 -4.24 0.25 0.72
CA ALA A 42 -4.95 1.51 0.87
C ALA A 42 -5.10 2.20 -0.48
N TYR A 43 -6.10 3.06 -0.58
CA TYR A 43 -6.37 3.86 -1.77
C TYR A 43 -6.24 5.33 -1.43
N ASP A 44 -5.75 6.10 -2.40
CA ASP A 44 -5.68 7.54 -2.29
C ASP A 44 -5.87 8.14 -3.69
N ARG A 45 -6.23 9.40 -3.75
CA ARG A 45 -6.35 10.10 -5.01
C ARG A 45 -5.21 11.10 -5.15
N PRO A 46 -4.33 10.91 -6.12
CA PRO A 46 -3.29 11.89 -6.41
C PRO A 46 -3.88 13.27 -6.71
N GLN A 47 -3.07 14.30 -6.52
CA GLN A 47 -3.46 15.66 -6.87
C GLN A 47 -3.58 15.80 -8.39
N ALA A 48 -4.28 16.85 -8.84
CA ALA A 48 -4.43 17.12 -10.26
C ALA A 48 -3.06 17.16 -10.96
N GLU A 49 -2.96 16.49 -12.11
CA GLU A 49 -1.74 16.42 -12.92
C GLU A 49 -0.55 15.73 -12.24
N GLU A 50 -0.77 15.09 -11.10
CA GLU A 50 0.27 14.35 -10.40
C GLU A 50 0.35 12.94 -10.97
N GLY A 51 1.46 12.59 -11.64
CA GLY A 51 1.72 11.24 -12.07
C GLY A 51 2.20 10.36 -10.92
N LEU A 52 2.44 9.08 -11.21
CA LEU A 52 2.85 8.13 -10.18
C LEU A 52 4.15 8.54 -9.50
N GLY A 53 5.17 8.93 -10.28
CA GLY A 53 6.46 9.35 -9.71
C GLY A 53 6.34 10.55 -8.79
N ALA A 54 5.57 11.56 -9.20
CA ALA A 54 5.34 12.77 -8.39
C ALA A 54 4.55 12.43 -7.12
N TYR A 55 3.56 11.56 -7.22
CA TYR A 55 2.80 11.10 -6.06
C TYR A 55 3.72 10.39 -5.06
N VAL A 56 4.57 9.48 -5.52
CA VAL A 56 5.52 8.77 -4.66
C VAL A 56 6.51 9.74 -4.02
N ASN A 57 6.98 10.75 -4.77
CA ASN A 57 7.84 11.80 -4.21
C ASN A 57 7.18 12.50 -3.03
N ARG A 58 5.90 12.82 -3.15
CA ARG A 58 5.14 13.47 -2.08
C ARG A 58 4.96 12.55 -0.88
N GLN A 59 4.67 11.26 -1.11
CA GLN A 59 4.57 10.28 -0.03
C GLN A 59 5.91 10.11 0.70
N LEU A 60 7.00 10.03 -0.04
CA LEU A 60 8.34 9.91 0.53
C LEU A 60 8.69 11.11 1.40
N LYS A 61 8.36 12.31 0.93
CA LYS A 61 8.57 13.53 1.69
C LYS A 61 7.82 13.53 3.03
N ASP A 62 6.58 13.07 3.02
CA ASP A 62 5.78 12.92 4.24
C ASP A 62 6.39 11.88 5.19
N LEU A 63 6.87 10.76 4.67
CA LEU A 63 7.51 9.73 5.48
C LEU A 63 8.76 10.27 6.17
N ILE A 64 9.61 10.98 5.43
CA ILE A 64 10.82 11.60 5.97
C ILE A 64 10.46 12.58 7.09
N ALA A 65 9.38 13.34 6.93
CA ALA A 65 8.99 14.35 7.91
C ALA A 65 8.40 13.74 9.19
N ARG A 66 7.77 12.57 9.10
CA ARG A 66 7.01 11.99 10.23
C ARG A 66 7.67 10.79 10.88
N ALA A 67 8.48 10.03 10.15
CA ALA A 67 9.08 8.81 10.67
C ALA A 67 10.43 9.10 11.31
N ARG A 68 10.55 8.73 12.59
CA ARG A 68 11.78 8.94 13.34
C ARG A 68 12.91 8.08 12.77
N SER A 69 14.08 8.69 12.57
CA SER A 69 15.28 8.00 12.07
C SER A 69 15.03 7.28 10.74
N PHE A 70 14.27 7.93 9.86
CA PHE A 70 13.91 7.37 8.56
C PHE A 70 15.15 7.12 7.71
N GLN A 71 15.23 5.92 7.11
CA GLN A 71 16.27 5.55 6.15
C GLN A 71 15.64 4.91 4.93
N LEU A 72 15.76 5.56 3.78
CA LEU A 72 15.38 4.96 2.51
C LEU A 72 16.48 3.96 2.09
N ILE A 73 16.10 2.72 1.85
CA ILE A 73 17.03 1.67 1.41
C ILE A 73 17.05 1.61 -0.11
N THR A 74 15.89 1.45 -0.73
CA THR A 74 15.77 1.44 -2.19
C THR A 74 14.51 2.12 -2.65
N ARG A 75 14.56 2.67 -3.85
CA ARG A 75 13.42 3.10 -4.63
C ARG A 75 13.63 2.59 -6.04
N GLN A 76 12.65 1.89 -6.61
CA GLN A 76 12.80 1.36 -7.96
C GLN A 76 11.46 1.25 -8.66
N ASP A 77 11.50 1.30 -9.98
CA ASP A 77 10.34 1.03 -10.81
C ASP A 77 10.20 -0.49 -10.93
N VAL A 78 8.98 -0.96 -10.73
CA VAL A 78 8.64 -2.39 -10.80
C VAL A 78 7.34 -2.56 -11.56
N MET A 79 6.95 -3.82 -11.78
CA MET A 79 5.65 -4.16 -12.35
C MET A 79 4.82 -4.85 -11.28
N LEU A 80 3.58 -4.42 -11.11
CA LEU A 80 2.61 -5.07 -10.23
C LEU A 80 1.54 -5.73 -11.09
N ALA A 81 1.63 -7.04 -11.21
CA ALA A 81 0.71 -7.84 -12.03
C ALA A 81 0.51 -7.23 -13.43
N GLY A 82 1.61 -6.81 -14.05
CA GLY A 82 1.63 -6.27 -15.41
C GLY A 82 1.40 -4.76 -15.54
N ARG A 83 1.19 -4.05 -14.44
CA ARG A 83 1.06 -2.57 -14.47
C ARG A 83 2.27 -1.90 -13.86
N PRO A 84 2.67 -0.73 -14.38
CA PRO A 84 3.78 0.03 -13.79
C PRO A 84 3.52 0.37 -12.33
N ALA A 85 4.54 0.25 -11.52
CA ALA A 85 4.49 0.54 -10.10
C ALA A 85 5.83 1.12 -9.63
N VAL A 86 5.83 1.74 -8.47
CA VAL A 86 7.05 2.20 -7.80
C VAL A 86 7.13 1.51 -6.45
N GLU A 87 8.29 0.99 -6.12
CA GLU A 87 8.55 0.31 -4.87
C GLU A 87 9.50 1.14 -4.01
N LEU A 88 9.13 1.33 -2.74
CA LEU A 88 9.99 1.88 -1.71
C LEU A 88 10.29 0.81 -0.67
N LEU A 89 11.55 0.72 -0.26
CA LEU A 89 11.98 -0.10 0.88
C LEU A 89 12.70 0.83 1.85
N PHE A 90 12.24 0.88 3.08
CA PHE A 90 12.80 1.78 4.08
C PHE A 90 12.63 1.24 5.48
N GLN A 91 13.29 1.89 6.42
CA GLN A 91 13.19 1.56 7.83
C GLN A 91 13.14 2.84 8.67
N TRP A 92 12.58 2.73 9.87
CA TRP A 92 12.52 3.81 10.84
C TRP A 92 12.41 3.25 12.25
N ASP A 93 12.54 4.13 13.24
CA ASP A 93 12.35 3.76 14.63
C ASP A 93 10.87 3.85 14.99
N GLY A 94 10.28 2.69 15.30
CA GLY A 94 8.86 2.59 15.65
C GLY A 94 8.55 2.81 17.14
N GLY A 95 9.55 3.21 17.95
CA GLY A 95 9.37 3.39 19.40
C GLY A 95 9.66 2.12 20.21
N ALA A 96 9.30 0.96 19.71
CA ALA A 96 9.61 -0.34 20.32
C ALA A 96 10.74 -1.06 19.55
N GLY A 97 11.51 -0.33 18.78
CA GLY A 97 12.61 -0.84 17.98
C GLY A 97 12.46 -0.50 16.50
N PRO A 98 13.47 -0.85 15.69
CA PRO A 98 13.42 -0.55 14.27
C PRO A 98 12.36 -1.37 13.53
N ILE A 99 11.64 -0.70 12.65
CA ILE A 99 10.63 -1.28 11.77
C ILE A 99 11.09 -1.11 10.34
N LYS A 100 10.89 -2.13 9.51
CA LYS A 100 11.18 -2.10 8.09
C LYS A 100 9.89 -2.29 7.30
N GLN A 101 9.80 -1.58 6.18
CA GLN A 101 8.56 -1.57 5.41
C GLN A 101 8.88 -1.53 3.93
N ARG A 102 8.09 -2.29 3.16
CA ARG A 102 8.06 -2.24 1.70
C ARG A 102 6.72 -1.67 1.28
N GLN A 103 6.74 -0.64 0.45
CA GLN A 103 5.52 -0.05 -0.11
C GLN A 103 5.57 -0.12 -1.62
N ILE A 104 4.47 -0.53 -2.23
CA ILE A 104 4.33 -0.59 -3.69
C ILE A 104 3.13 0.27 -4.08
N TYR A 105 3.36 1.20 -5.00
CA TYR A 105 2.38 2.17 -5.47
C TYR A 105 2.08 1.94 -6.94
N SER A 106 0.80 1.93 -7.31
CA SER A 106 0.40 1.82 -8.71
C SER A 106 -0.87 2.64 -8.95
N LEU A 107 -0.97 3.25 -10.13
CA LEU A 107 -2.16 4.01 -10.51
C LEU A 107 -3.22 3.07 -11.07
N LEU A 108 -4.47 3.31 -10.66
CA LEU A 108 -5.63 2.62 -11.20
C LEU A 108 -6.16 3.37 -12.44
N PRO A 109 -6.92 2.67 -13.32
CA PRO A 109 -7.49 3.33 -14.51
C PRO A 109 -8.37 4.54 -14.19
N ASP A 110 -8.99 4.57 -13.00
CA ASP A 110 -9.84 5.69 -12.58
C ASP A 110 -9.06 6.85 -11.95
N GLY A 111 -7.72 6.77 -11.94
CA GLY A 111 -6.85 7.82 -11.42
C GLY A 111 -6.49 7.72 -9.95
N ARG A 112 -7.08 6.79 -9.20
CA ARG A 112 -6.65 6.55 -7.82
C ARG A 112 -5.30 5.85 -7.79
N CYS A 113 -4.59 5.97 -6.68
CA CYS A 113 -3.39 5.21 -6.41
C CYS A 113 -3.70 4.13 -5.39
N ILE A 114 -3.30 2.90 -5.68
CA ILE A 114 -3.32 1.80 -4.72
C ILE A 114 -1.92 1.69 -4.10
N THR A 115 -1.85 1.51 -2.79
CA THR A 115 -0.61 1.30 -2.06
C THR A 115 -0.68 -0.03 -1.33
N ILE A 116 0.30 -0.90 -1.55
CA ILE A 116 0.41 -2.18 -0.86
C ILE A 116 1.60 -2.08 0.07
N VAL A 117 1.39 -2.35 1.36
CA VAL A 117 2.38 -2.11 2.40
C VAL A 117 2.64 -3.39 3.18
N ASN A 118 3.88 -3.83 3.23
CA ASN A 118 4.34 -4.91 4.11
C ASN A 118 5.16 -4.31 5.24
N THR A 119 4.77 -4.58 6.48
CA THR A 119 5.44 -4.05 7.68
C THR A 119 5.84 -5.18 8.61
N ALA A 120 7.05 -5.12 9.13
CA ALA A 120 7.53 -6.04 10.16
C ALA A 120 8.66 -5.38 10.95
N ARG A 121 8.95 -5.91 12.13
CA ARG A 121 10.17 -5.53 12.85
C ARG A 121 11.37 -5.86 11.96
N LEU A 122 12.45 -5.08 12.10
CA LEU A 122 13.66 -5.29 11.30
C LEU A 122 14.16 -6.73 11.40
N THR A 123 14.15 -7.32 12.60
CA THR A 123 14.63 -8.68 12.83
C THR A 123 13.75 -9.76 12.21
N GLU A 124 12.49 -9.46 11.92
CA GLU A 124 11.53 -10.41 11.32
C GLU A 124 11.25 -10.10 9.84
N PHE A 125 11.79 -9.00 9.33
CA PHE A 125 11.40 -8.52 8.01
C PHE A 125 11.76 -9.52 6.91
N ALA A 126 12.91 -10.17 6.98
CA ALA A 126 13.32 -11.09 5.92
C ALA A 126 12.30 -12.21 5.70
N ASP A 127 11.83 -12.82 6.79
CA ASP A 127 10.83 -13.90 6.73
C ASP A 127 9.47 -13.35 6.30
N ALA A 128 9.05 -12.22 6.88
CA ALA A 128 7.78 -11.59 6.53
C ALA A 128 7.76 -11.15 5.06
N ASP A 129 8.87 -10.64 4.55
CA ASP A 129 8.97 -10.19 3.17
C ASP A 129 8.93 -11.37 2.19
N ALA A 130 9.51 -12.51 2.55
CA ALA A 130 9.41 -13.71 1.73
C ALA A 130 7.95 -14.15 1.57
N GLN A 131 7.18 -14.12 2.65
CA GLN A 131 5.74 -14.39 2.59
C GLN A 131 4.99 -13.32 1.81
N PHE A 132 5.36 -12.06 1.99
CA PHE A 132 4.77 -10.95 1.25
C PHE A 132 4.95 -11.13 -0.26
N MET A 133 6.14 -11.53 -0.70
CA MET A 133 6.40 -11.76 -2.13
C MET A 133 5.54 -12.91 -2.67
N GLN A 134 5.30 -13.95 -1.88
CA GLN A 134 4.38 -15.02 -2.27
C GLN A 134 2.93 -14.51 -2.39
N ILE A 135 2.51 -13.66 -1.46
CA ILE A 135 1.19 -13.03 -1.52
C ILE A 135 1.08 -12.18 -2.78
N LEU A 136 2.09 -11.39 -3.09
CA LEU A 136 2.11 -10.56 -4.30
C LEU A 136 2.05 -11.38 -5.58
N ASN A 137 2.62 -12.57 -5.60
CA ASN A 137 2.54 -13.45 -6.77
C ASN A 137 1.10 -13.86 -7.09
N SER A 138 0.22 -13.83 -6.10
CA SER A 138 -1.21 -14.10 -6.29
C SER A 138 -2.01 -12.84 -6.59
N PHE A 139 -1.41 -11.66 -6.52
CA PHE A 139 -2.10 -10.41 -6.77
C PHE A 139 -2.56 -10.35 -8.23
N ALA A 140 -3.82 -10.02 -8.44
CA ALA A 140 -4.37 -9.92 -9.78
C ALA A 140 -5.32 -8.72 -9.84
N TRP A 141 -5.28 -8.03 -10.97
CA TRP A 141 -6.26 -7.00 -11.27
C TRP A 141 -7.57 -7.68 -11.66
N PRO A 142 -8.73 -7.04 -11.39
CA PRO A 142 -9.98 -7.63 -11.82
C PRO A 142 -10.04 -7.76 -13.34
N SER A 143 -10.74 -8.79 -13.80
CA SER A 143 -10.95 -8.97 -15.23
C SER A 143 -11.67 -7.75 -15.82
N PRO A 144 -11.43 -7.43 -17.11
CA PRO A 144 -12.18 -6.36 -17.78
C PRO A 144 -13.69 -6.57 -17.63
N ALA A 145 -14.44 -5.47 -17.65
CA ALA A 145 -15.88 -5.50 -17.49
C ALA A 145 -16.52 -6.54 -18.45
N GLY A 146 -17.32 -7.42 -17.90
CA GLY A 146 -17.98 -8.48 -18.63
C GLY A 146 -17.15 -9.74 -18.86
N ALA A 147 -15.85 -9.71 -18.61
CA ALA A 147 -14.99 -10.86 -18.89
C ALA A 147 -14.93 -11.86 -17.73
N GLY A 148 -15.31 -11.52 -16.56
CA GLY A 148 -15.30 -12.40 -15.41
C GLY A 148 -16.67 -12.64 -14.83
N ALA A 149 -17.67 -12.36 -15.60
CA ALA A 149 -19.03 -12.46 -15.15
C ALA A 149 -19.44 -13.90 -14.88
#